data_b4a626e08a63657301d55e8d5252a12c
#
_entry.id   b4a626e08a63657301d55e8d5252a12c
#
_cell.length_a   1.000
_cell.length_b   1.000
_cell.length_c   1.000
_cell.angle_alpha   90.00
_cell.angle_beta   90.00
_cell.angle_gamma   90.00
#
_symmetry.space_group_name_H-M   'P 1'
#
loop_
_entity.id
_entity.type
_entity.pdbx_description
1 polymer ?
#
loop_
_entity_poly.entity_id
_entity_poly.type
_entity_poly.pdbx_seq_one_letter_code
_entity_poly.pdbx_strand_id
1 'polypeptide(L)'
;WLGITLGCAECHDHKYDPFTARDFYSFGAFFADIQEVGQYTGGRREPEIHVPTLPQRAELAKLDAELKQATASGEAAKIESLTKAKAEIEKQFVRTMITKSVAPKEIRILPRGDWLNKTGAVVTPAYPTALSHLGSPSQESMDRLDRLDLARWIVAKDNPLTSRVFVNRIWKMLFGRGISPRLDDFGAQGQAPTHPELLDYLAVRFIDSGWDVKGLIKFIVSSHAYQQSSLVTEPAASLDPENVYFARQSRWRLDAEFIRDTALFTSGLLD
;
A
#
# COMPACT_ATOMS: atom_id res chain seq x y z
N TRP A 1 5.65 -2.02 -3.03
CA TRP A 1 4.79 -3.08 -2.49
C TRP A 1 5.20 -4.48 -2.96
N LEU A 2 5.68 -4.62 -4.19
CA LEU A 2 6.07 -5.91 -4.74
C LEU A 2 7.55 -6.26 -4.49
N GLY A 3 8.35 -5.34 -3.97
CA GLY A 3 9.79 -5.55 -3.78
C GLY A 3 10.55 -5.80 -5.08
N ILE A 4 10.06 -5.26 -6.18
CA ILE A 4 10.70 -5.31 -7.50
C ILE A 4 10.79 -3.90 -8.06
N THR A 5 11.72 -3.66 -8.96
CA THR A 5 11.83 -2.40 -9.69
C THR A 5 11.67 -2.62 -11.18
N LEU A 6 10.85 -1.79 -11.81
CA LEU A 6 10.67 -1.75 -13.25
C LEU A 6 11.47 -0.60 -13.89
N GLY A 7 12.19 0.21 -13.12
CA GLY A 7 12.82 1.44 -13.61
C GLY A 7 13.81 1.22 -14.75
N CYS A 8 14.61 0.14 -14.72
CA CYS A 8 15.51 -0.19 -15.82
C CYS A 8 14.76 -0.53 -17.13
N ALA A 9 13.53 -1.04 -17.00
CA ALA A 9 12.69 -1.41 -18.15
C ALA A 9 12.06 -0.21 -18.88
N GLU A 10 12.25 1.02 -18.41
CA GLU A 10 11.86 2.23 -19.12
C GLU A 10 12.55 2.37 -20.48
N CYS A 11 13.85 2.02 -20.54
CA CYS A 11 14.67 2.24 -21.74
C CYS A 11 14.94 0.96 -22.55
N HIS A 12 14.99 -0.19 -21.90
CA HIS A 12 15.30 -1.50 -22.49
C HIS A 12 14.76 -2.61 -21.59
N ASP A 13 14.61 -3.81 -22.08
CA ASP A 13 14.20 -4.94 -21.26
C ASP A 13 15.16 -5.14 -20.08
N HIS A 14 14.62 -5.44 -18.89
CA HIS A 14 15.42 -5.57 -17.68
C HIS A 14 16.49 -6.66 -17.83
N LYS A 15 17.73 -6.34 -17.45
CA LYS A 15 18.87 -7.23 -17.73
C LYS A 15 18.82 -8.54 -16.94
N TYR A 16 18.31 -8.51 -15.73
CA TYR A 16 18.40 -9.61 -14.77
C TYR A 16 17.05 -10.23 -14.44
N ASP A 17 16.00 -9.42 -14.40
CA ASP A 17 14.66 -9.84 -14.06
C ASP A 17 13.78 -9.92 -15.33
N PRO A 18 12.75 -10.78 -15.37
CA PRO A 18 11.96 -11.03 -16.56
C PRO A 18 10.92 -9.92 -16.84
N PHE A 19 11.36 -8.67 -16.83
CA PHE A 19 10.52 -7.51 -17.11
C PHE A 19 10.94 -6.81 -18.40
N THR A 20 9.99 -6.59 -19.27
CA THR A 20 10.21 -5.94 -20.57
C THR A 20 9.88 -4.44 -20.51
N ALA A 21 10.35 -3.67 -21.50
CA ALA A 21 9.93 -2.29 -21.67
C ALA A 21 8.40 -2.20 -21.85
N ARG A 22 7.78 -3.18 -22.53
CA ARG A 22 6.33 -3.26 -22.63
C ARG A 22 5.66 -3.36 -21.26
N ASP A 23 6.19 -4.19 -20.34
CA ASP A 23 5.64 -4.35 -18.99
C ASP A 23 5.68 -3.03 -18.21
N PHE A 24 6.80 -2.27 -18.32
CA PHE A 24 6.93 -0.97 -17.67
C PHE A 24 5.82 0.01 -18.11
N TYR A 25 5.67 0.19 -19.45
CA TYR A 25 4.67 1.13 -19.96
C TYR A 25 3.24 0.63 -19.77
N SER A 26 2.98 -0.68 -19.89
CA SER A 26 1.66 -1.25 -19.63
C SER A 26 1.26 -1.14 -18.15
N PHE A 27 2.21 -1.32 -17.24
CA PHE A 27 1.97 -1.12 -15.81
C PHE A 27 1.70 0.35 -15.49
N GLY A 28 2.44 1.27 -16.10
CA GLY A 28 2.18 2.71 -16.01
C GLY A 28 0.82 3.13 -16.58
N ALA A 29 0.31 2.40 -17.56
CA ALA A 29 -0.97 2.70 -18.22
C ALA A 29 -2.19 2.54 -17.27
N PHE A 30 -2.09 1.83 -16.15
CA PHE A 30 -3.13 1.82 -15.10
C PHE A 30 -3.44 3.22 -14.57
N PHE A 31 -2.49 4.14 -14.65
CA PHE A 31 -2.59 5.50 -14.14
C PHE A 31 -2.86 6.55 -15.24
N ALA A 32 -3.07 6.12 -16.46
CA ALA A 32 -3.26 7.02 -17.61
C ALA A 32 -4.57 7.83 -17.56
N ASP A 33 -5.53 7.40 -16.75
CA ASP A 33 -6.85 8.03 -16.55
C ASP A 33 -6.91 9.01 -15.39
N ILE A 34 -5.79 9.26 -14.70
CA ILE A 34 -5.77 10.17 -13.55
C ILE A 34 -5.85 11.63 -14.04
N GLN A 35 -6.84 12.34 -13.52
CA GLN A 35 -6.90 13.79 -13.64
C GLN A 35 -5.98 14.40 -12.59
N GLU A 36 -4.89 15.03 -13.03
CA GLU A 36 -3.97 15.77 -12.19
C GLU A 36 -3.86 17.23 -12.63
N VAL A 37 -3.74 18.11 -11.65
CA VAL A 37 -3.38 19.50 -11.86
C VAL A 37 -1.89 19.63 -11.57
N GLY A 38 -1.06 19.92 -12.58
CA GLY A 38 0.40 19.92 -12.47
C GLY A 38 0.98 20.97 -11.51
N GLN A 39 0.24 22.06 -11.25
CA GLN A 39 0.59 23.06 -10.25
C GLN A 39 -0.65 23.49 -9.48
N TYR A 40 -0.58 23.41 -8.16
CA TYR A 40 -1.61 23.94 -7.28
C TYR A 40 -1.33 25.41 -7.03
N THR A 41 -2.04 26.30 -7.73
CA THR A 41 -2.00 27.75 -7.49
C THR A 41 -3.21 28.15 -6.66
N GLY A 42 -2.98 28.71 -5.48
CA GLY A 42 -4.03 29.23 -4.59
C GLY A 42 -4.81 28.11 -3.87
N GLY A 43 -4.93 28.02 -2.67
CA GLY A 43 -5.59 27.17 -1.66
C GLY A 43 -6.59 26.06 -2.05
N ARG A 44 -7.00 25.91 -3.29
CA ARG A 44 -7.87 24.82 -3.78
C ARG A 44 -7.04 23.67 -4.34
N ARG A 45 -7.26 22.49 -3.80
CA ARG A 45 -6.61 21.22 -4.19
C ARG A 45 -7.67 20.30 -4.80
N GLU A 46 -8.15 20.64 -5.97
CA GLU A 46 -9.12 19.80 -6.68
C GLU A 46 -8.42 18.70 -7.50
N PRO A 47 -9.02 17.51 -7.68
CA PRO A 47 -10.31 17.10 -7.13
C PRO A 47 -10.25 16.74 -5.64
N GLU A 48 -11.27 17.13 -4.89
CA GLU A 48 -11.44 16.81 -3.47
C GLU A 48 -12.82 16.22 -3.18
N ILE A 49 -12.92 15.43 -2.12
CA ILE A 49 -14.19 14.97 -1.55
C ILE A 49 -14.29 15.40 -0.08
N HIS A 50 -15.52 15.50 0.37
CA HIS A 50 -15.83 15.73 1.76
C HIS A 50 -16.15 14.39 2.43
N VAL A 51 -15.39 14.03 3.46
CA VAL A 51 -15.49 12.73 4.12
C VAL A 51 -16.08 12.91 5.52
N PRO A 52 -17.27 12.36 5.79
CA PRO A 52 -17.83 12.35 7.13
C PRO A 52 -17.07 11.38 8.03
N THR A 53 -16.89 11.74 9.29
CA THR A 53 -16.42 10.84 10.36
C THR A 53 -17.48 9.76 10.66
N LEU A 54 -17.10 8.69 11.36
CA LEU A 54 -18.05 7.64 11.75
C LEU A 54 -19.25 8.17 12.55
N PRO A 55 -19.08 9.05 13.56
CA PRO A 55 -20.21 9.68 14.24
C PRO A 55 -21.11 10.49 13.31
N GLN A 56 -20.52 11.30 12.43
CA GLN A 56 -21.28 12.08 11.46
C GLN A 56 -22.08 11.22 10.48
N ARG A 57 -21.52 10.07 10.04
CA ARG A 57 -22.27 9.10 9.19
C ARG A 57 -23.49 8.54 9.91
N ALA A 58 -23.34 8.19 11.19
CA ALA A 58 -24.45 7.68 11.98
C ALA A 58 -25.56 8.73 12.19
N GLU A 59 -25.18 9.99 12.39
CA GLU A 59 -26.12 11.10 12.52
C GLU A 59 -26.83 11.42 11.20
N LEU A 60 -26.09 11.46 10.09
CA LEU A 60 -26.66 11.63 8.75
C LEU A 60 -27.66 10.53 8.41
N ALA A 61 -27.37 9.27 8.76
CA ALA A 61 -28.29 8.16 8.51
C ALA A 61 -29.61 8.32 9.28
N LYS A 62 -29.58 8.86 10.50
CA LYS A 62 -30.79 9.18 11.27
C LYS A 62 -31.57 10.31 10.60
N LEU A 63 -30.89 11.41 10.26
CA LEU A 63 -31.54 12.53 9.59
C LEU A 63 -32.15 12.14 8.23
N ASP A 64 -31.48 11.27 7.47
CA ASP A 64 -32.00 10.76 6.19
C ASP A 64 -33.25 9.88 6.39
N ALA A 65 -33.30 9.08 7.44
CA ALA A 65 -34.48 8.29 7.78
C ALA A 65 -35.66 9.18 8.19
N GLU A 66 -35.42 10.19 9.04
CA GLU A 66 -36.42 11.17 9.45
C GLU A 66 -36.92 12.04 8.26
N LEU A 67 -36.01 12.45 7.38
CA LEU A 67 -36.33 13.18 6.16
C LEU A 67 -37.26 12.38 5.23
N LYS A 68 -37.00 11.08 5.08
CA LYS A 68 -37.87 10.17 4.30
C LYS A 68 -39.27 10.09 4.90
N GLN A 69 -39.37 10.01 6.23
CA GLN A 69 -40.68 9.98 6.92
C GLN A 69 -41.43 11.32 6.77
N ALA A 70 -40.76 12.45 7.02
CA ALA A 70 -41.33 13.78 6.89
C ALA A 70 -41.79 14.08 5.45
N THR A 71 -41.04 13.58 4.46
CA THR A 71 -41.39 13.69 3.05
C THR A 71 -42.66 12.89 2.73
N ALA A 72 -42.77 11.67 3.30
CA ALA A 72 -43.96 10.81 3.12
C ALA A 72 -45.21 11.39 3.80
N SER A 73 -45.07 12.11 4.93
CA SER A 73 -46.17 12.76 5.65
C SER A 73 -46.46 14.19 5.16
N GLY A 74 -45.66 14.76 4.26
CA GLY A 74 -45.87 16.10 3.72
C GLY A 74 -45.58 17.26 4.70
N GLU A 75 -44.76 17.02 5.74
CA GLU A 75 -44.44 17.99 6.81
C GLU A 75 -43.36 18.99 6.35
N ALA A 76 -43.75 20.01 5.56
CA ALA A 76 -42.82 20.94 4.92
C ALA A 76 -41.85 21.64 5.90
N ALA A 77 -42.32 22.10 7.05
CA ALA A 77 -41.50 22.78 8.07
C ALA A 77 -40.44 21.84 8.66
N LYS A 78 -40.77 20.55 8.84
CA LYS A 78 -39.83 19.52 9.35
C LYS A 78 -38.80 19.15 8.29
N ILE A 79 -39.20 19.06 7.04
CA ILE A 79 -38.28 18.81 5.90
C ILE A 79 -37.23 19.93 5.83
N GLU A 80 -37.67 21.20 5.95
CA GLU A 80 -36.74 22.32 5.93
C GLU A 80 -35.77 22.31 7.10
N SER A 81 -36.23 22.03 8.32
CA SER A 81 -35.38 21.96 9.51
C SER A 81 -34.35 20.83 9.43
N LEU A 82 -34.77 19.63 8.99
CA LEU A 82 -33.88 18.48 8.82
C LEU A 82 -32.84 18.71 7.71
N THR A 83 -33.22 19.35 6.61
CA THR A 83 -32.33 19.72 5.53
C THR A 83 -31.26 20.71 5.99
N LYS A 84 -31.65 21.72 6.81
CA LYS A 84 -30.69 22.65 7.42
C LYS A 84 -29.73 21.95 8.37
N ALA A 85 -30.24 21.06 9.23
CA ALA A 85 -29.39 20.28 10.15
C ALA A 85 -28.36 19.42 9.40
N LYS A 86 -28.78 18.75 8.33
CA LYS A 86 -27.91 18.00 7.46
C LYS A 86 -26.81 18.87 6.85
N ALA A 87 -27.14 20.02 6.31
CA ALA A 87 -26.20 20.94 5.71
C ALA A 87 -25.17 21.49 6.72
N GLU A 88 -25.55 21.69 8.00
CA GLU A 88 -24.60 22.10 9.04
C GLU A 88 -23.60 21.02 9.39
N ILE A 89 -24.00 19.76 9.38
CA ILE A 89 -23.07 18.62 9.57
C ILE A 89 -22.14 18.51 8.36
N GLU A 90 -22.65 18.64 7.15
CA GLU A 90 -21.86 18.55 5.91
C GLU A 90 -20.78 19.63 5.80
N LYS A 91 -21.00 20.82 6.37
CA LYS A 91 -19.99 21.88 6.45
C LYS A 91 -18.77 21.51 7.29
N GLN A 92 -18.93 20.57 8.21
CA GLN A 92 -17.88 20.12 9.13
C GLN A 92 -17.07 18.93 8.58
N PHE A 93 -17.38 18.44 7.39
CA PHE A 93 -16.67 17.31 6.80
C PHE A 93 -15.19 17.64 6.56
N VAL A 94 -14.36 16.63 6.82
CA VAL A 94 -12.95 16.71 6.47
C VAL A 94 -12.81 16.66 4.96
N ARG A 95 -12.09 17.61 4.40
CA ARG A 95 -11.75 17.62 2.98
C ARG A 95 -10.52 16.76 2.74
N THR A 96 -10.59 15.89 1.75
CA THR A 96 -9.44 15.11 1.32
C THR A 96 -9.30 15.12 -0.19
N MET A 97 -8.06 15.17 -0.66
CA MET A 97 -7.77 15.06 -2.09
C MET A 97 -8.01 13.62 -2.56
N ILE A 98 -8.54 13.51 -3.77
CA ILE A 98 -8.73 12.22 -4.44
C ILE A 98 -8.14 12.28 -5.84
N THR A 99 -7.92 11.12 -6.44
CA THR A 99 -7.76 11.01 -7.89
C THR A 99 -9.11 10.79 -8.54
N LYS A 100 -9.34 11.46 -9.65
CA LYS A 100 -10.56 11.29 -10.45
C LYS A 100 -10.21 10.66 -11.79
N SER A 101 -10.95 9.62 -12.16
CA SER A 101 -10.80 9.00 -13.47
C SER A 101 -11.43 9.87 -14.55
N VAL A 102 -10.70 10.05 -15.64
CA VAL A 102 -11.11 10.73 -16.85
C VAL A 102 -10.79 9.84 -18.07
N ALA A 103 -11.09 10.28 -19.28
CA ALA A 103 -10.68 9.57 -20.49
C ALA A 103 -9.16 9.32 -20.46
N PRO A 104 -8.69 8.06 -20.57
CA PRO A 104 -7.28 7.74 -20.43
C PRO A 104 -6.44 8.34 -21.54
N LYS A 105 -5.26 8.85 -21.19
CA LYS A 105 -4.25 9.26 -22.13
C LYS A 105 -3.69 8.04 -22.86
N GLU A 106 -3.36 8.19 -24.15
CA GLU A 106 -2.65 7.17 -24.89
C GLU A 106 -1.24 6.99 -24.35
N ILE A 107 -0.89 5.76 -23.94
CA ILE A 107 0.45 5.39 -23.48
C ILE A 107 1.15 4.60 -24.57
N ARG A 108 2.40 4.97 -24.85
CA ARG A 108 3.26 4.29 -25.84
C ARG A 108 4.57 3.86 -25.20
N ILE A 109 5.12 2.79 -25.72
CA ILE A 109 6.51 2.43 -25.44
C ILE A 109 7.38 3.54 -26.03
N LEU A 110 8.23 4.15 -25.21
CA LEU A 110 9.17 5.18 -25.67
C LEU A 110 10.52 4.51 -25.99
N PRO A 111 10.94 4.45 -27.27
CA PRO A 111 12.22 3.86 -27.62
C PRO A 111 13.37 4.49 -26.85
N ARG A 112 14.12 3.68 -26.08
CA ARG A 112 15.22 4.11 -25.20
C ARG A 112 14.80 5.14 -24.14
N GLY A 113 13.53 5.18 -23.75
CA GLY A 113 13.01 6.15 -22.79
C GLY A 113 12.93 7.59 -23.32
N ASP A 114 13.12 7.79 -24.63
CA ASP A 114 13.06 9.13 -25.23
C ASP A 114 11.61 9.63 -25.30
N TRP A 115 11.28 10.57 -24.41
CA TRP A 115 9.94 11.15 -24.29
C TRP A 115 9.47 11.94 -25.52
N LEU A 116 10.39 12.36 -26.39
CA LEU A 116 10.08 13.02 -27.66
C LEU A 116 9.75 11.99 -28.76
N ASN A 117 10.27 10.77 -28.64
CA ASN A 117 10.06 9.73 -29.64
C ASN A 117 8.78 8.93 -29.35
N LYS A 118 7.71 9.27 -30.02
CA LYS A 118 6.38 8.62 -29.89
C LYS A 118 6.11 7.56 -30.97
N THR A 119 7.15 6.99 -31.58
CA THR A 119 7.00 5.98 -32.65
C THR A 119 6.71 4.58 -32.13
N GLY A 120 6.89 4.32 -30.85
CA GLY A 120 6.65 3.01 -30.27
C GLY A 120 5.19 2.60 -30.21
N ALA A 121 4.96 1.32 -29.99
CA ALA A 121 3.61 0.74 -29.95
C ALA A 121 2.76 1.32 -28.81
N VAL A 122 1.48 1.51 -29.07
CA VAL A 122 0.49 1.83 -28.03
C VAL A 122 0.33 0.62 -27.11
N VAL A 123 0.20 0.87 -25.81
CA VAL A 123 -0.04 -0.16 -24.82
C VAL A 123 -1.27 0.19 -23.97
N THR A 124 -1.91 -0.86 -23.46
CA THR A 124 -3.02 -0.78 -22.51
C THR A 124 -2.55 -1.29 -21.15
N PRO A 125 -3.29 -1.02 -20.05
CA PRO A 125 -2.97 -1.56 -18.74
C PRO A 125 -2.83 -3.07 -18.80
N ALA A 126 -1.71 -3.58 -18.28
CA ALA A 126 -1.47 -5.00 -18.13
C ALA A 126 -0.51 -5.25 -16.95
N TYR A 127 -0.65 -6.41 -16.31
CA TYR A 127 0.31 -6.88 -15.31
C TYR A 127 1.61 -7.28 -16.00
N PRO A 128 2.76 -7.21 -15.29
CA PRO A 128 4.01 -7.72 -15.85
C PRO A 128 3.85 -9.16 -16.33
N THR A 129 4.31 -9.44 -17.54
CA THR A 129 4.08 -10.72 -18.22
C THR A 129 4.52 -11.92 -17.38
N ALA A 130 5.67 -11.82 -16.71
CA ALA A 130 6.19 -12.86 -15.84
C ALA A 130 5.31 -13.14 -14.61
N LEU A 131 4.45 -12.20 -14.21
CA LEU A 131 3.58 -12.27 -13.04
C LEU A 131 2.09 -12.28 -13.41
N SER A 132 1.76 -12.31 -14.68
CA SER A 132 0.38 -12.19 -15.17
C SER A 132 -0.53 -13.36 -14.78
N HIS A 133 0.05 -14.52 -14.45
CA HIS A 133 -0.67 -15.71 -13.96
C HIS A 133 -1.12 -15.58 -12.50
N LEU A 134 -0.63 -14.58 -11.76
CA LEU A 134 -1.00 -14.30 -10.38
C LEU A 134 -2.25 -13.43 -10.36
N GLY A 135 -3.22 -13.77 -9.51
CA GLY A 135 -4.43 -12.99 -9.33
C GLY A 135 -5.22 -12.85 -10.62
N SER A 136 -5.94 -13.87 -11.02
CA SER A 136 -6.81 -13.80 -12.20
C SER A 136 -7.70 -12.56 -12.13
N PRO A 137 -7.71 -11.70 -13.16
CA PRO A 137 -8.71 -10.64 -13.24
C PRO A 137 -10.09 -11.31 -13.17
N SER A 138 -11.00 -10.70 -12.44
CA SER A 138 -12.41 -11.12 -12.49
C SER A 138 -12.81 -11.16 -13.97
N GLN A 139 -13.30 -12.28 -14.47
CA GLN A 139 -13.70 -12.48 -15.86
C GLN A 139 -14.80 -11.48 -16.35
N GLU A 140 -15.20 -10.57 -15.49
CA GLU A 140 -16.31 -9.65 -15.70
C GLU A 140 -15.94 -8.39 -16.51
N SER A 141 -14.66 -8.02 -16.65
CA SER A 141 -14.31 -6.86 -17.47
C SER A 141 -13.73 -7.28 -18.82
N MET A 142 -14.58 -7.33 -19.84
CA MET A 142 -14.15 -7.29 -21.25
C MET A 142 -13.54 -5.91 -21.61
N ASP A 143 -13.53 -4.99 -20.66
CA ASP A 143 -13.07 -3.62 -20.78
C ASP A 143 -11.59 -3.48 -20.35
N ARG A 144 -11.05 -2.30 -20.58
CA ARG A 144 -9.70 -1.93 -20.18
C ARG A 144 -9.54 -2.09 -18.68
N LEU A 145 -8.48 -2.79 -18.22
CA LEU A 145 -8.14 -2.90 -16.79
C LEU A 145 -7.97 -1.52 -16.16
N ASP A 146 -8.40 -1.40 -14.90
CA ASP A 146 -8.34 -0.17 -14.14
C ASP A 146 -7.45 -0.30 -12.86
N ARG A 147 -7.38 0.78 -12.09
CA ARG A 147 -6.59 0.82 -10.84
C ARG A 147 -7.17 -0.08 -9.75
N LEU A 148 -8.45 -0.39 -9.77
CA LEU A 148 -9.06 -1.31 -8.83
C LEU A 148 -8.66 -2.76 -9.16
N ASP A 149 -8.57 -3.09 -10.45
CA ASP A 149 -8.04 -4.38 -10.89
C ASP A 149 -6.58 -4.54 -10.46
N LEU A 150 -5.76 -3.49 -10.64
CA LEU A 150 -4.39 -3.48 -10.13
C LEU A 150 -4.34 -3.67 -8.61
N ALA A 151 -5.20 -2.99 -7.86
CA ALA A 151 -5.25 -3.13 -6.41
C ALA A 151 -5.63 -4.56 -5.99
N ARG A 152 -6.63 -5.16 -6.64
CA ARG A 152 -7.05 -6.55 -6.41
C ARG A 152 -5.92 -7.54 -6.71
N TRP A 153 -5.22 -7.33 -7.82
CA TRP A 153 -4.07 -8.16 -8.20
C TRP A 153 -2.91 -8.06 -7.20
N ILE A 154 -2.59 -6.86 -6.70
CA ILE A 154 -1.54 -6.67 -5.70
C ILE A 154 -1.85 -7.45 -4.41
N VAL A 155 -3.10 -7.49 -3.96
CA VAL A 155 -3.50 -8.17 -2.72
C VAL A 155 -4.09 -9.56 -2.95
N ALA A 156 -3.99 -10.09 -4.16
CA ALA A 156 -4.46 -11.44 -4.45
C ALA A 156 -3.72 -12.48 -3.60
N LYS A 157 -4.43 -13.52 -3.16
CA LYS A 157 -3.87 -14.54 -2.26
C LYS A 157 -2.71 -15.32 -2.87
N ASP A 158 -2.73 -15.48 -4.16
CA ASP A 158 -1.69 -16.15 -4.95
C ASP A 158 -0.54 -15.22 -5.36
N ASN A 159 -0.63 -13.91 -5.05
CA ASN A 159 0.49 -13.00 -5.22
C ASN A 159 1.49 -13.15 -4.04
N PRO A 160 2.64 -13.80 -4.26
CA PRO A 160 3.55 -14.10 -3.17
C PRO A 160 4.40 -12.91 -2.74
N LEU A 161 4.45 -11.84 -3.51
CA LEU A 161 5.40 -10.74 -3.31
C LEU A 161 4.92 -9.76 -2.25
N THR A 162 3.68 -9.31 -2.33
CA THR A 162 3.17 -8.25 -1.45
C THR A 162 3.26 -8.62 0.03
N SER A 163 2.83 -9.83 0.38
CA SER A 163 2.87 -10.29 1.78
C SER A 163 4.30 -10.47 2.28
N ARG A 164 5.20 -11.08 1.46
CA ARG A 164 6.62 -11.23 1.83
C ARG A 164 7.32 -9.90 2.05
N VAL A 165 7.10 -8.93 1.16
CA VAL A 165 7.68 -7.59 1.28
C VAL A 165 7.18 -6.89 2.54
N PHE A 166 5.89 -6.95 2.80
CA PHE A 166 5.30 -6.33 3.98
C PHE A 166 5.83 -6.96 5.27
N VAL A 167 5.79 -8.28 5.37
CA VAL A 167 6.31 -9.05 6.52
C VAL A 167 7.78 -8.75 6.75
N ASN A 168 8.59 -8.73 5.69
CA ASN A 168 10.01 -8.42 5.80
C ASN A 168 10.29 -7.00 6.33
N ARG A 169 9.45 -6.03 5.96
CA ARG A 169 9.52 -4.65 6.49
C ARG A 169 9.16 -4.59 7.96
N ILE A 170 8.07 -5.27 8.37
CA ILE A 170 7.72 -5.38 9.81
C ILE A 170 8.83 -6.08 10.59
N TRP A 171 9.39 -7.17 10.06
CA TRP A 171 10.52 -7.86 10.68
C TRP A 171 11.72 -6.92 10.86
N LYS A 172 12.09 -6.15 9.83
CA LYS A 172 13.16 -5.16 9.92
C LYS A 172 12.90 -4.11 10.99
N MET A 173 11.66 -3.64 11.12
CA MET A 173 11.29 -2.67 12.18
C MET A 173 11.50 -3.25 13.58
N LEU A 174 11.29 -4.55 13.77
CA LEU A 174 11.38 -5.22 15.06
C LEU A 174 12.78 -5.74 15.40
N PHE A 175 13.58 -6.12 14.40
CA PHE A 175 14.91 -6.71 14.57
C PHE A 175 16.07 -5.85 14.05
N GLY A 176 15.77 -4.68 13.47
CA GLY A 176 16.77 -3.81 12.87
C GLY A 176 17.27 -4.23 11.49
N ARG A 177 17.08 -5.51 11.10
CA ARG A 177 17.43 -6.09 9.79
C ARG A 177 16.29 -6.93 9.28
N GLY A 178 16.05 -6.92 7.95
CA GLY A 178 15.08 -7.81 7.31
C GLY A 178 15.57 -9.26 7.23
N ILE A 179 14.65 -10.22 7.12
CA ILE A 179 14.97 -11.61 6.77
C ILE A 179 15.63 -11.63 5.39
N SER A 180 15.08 -10.87 4.42
CA SER A 180 15.79 -10.46 3.22
C SER A 180 16.37 -9.06 3.46
N PRO A 181 17.69 -8.86 3.36
CA PRO A 181 18.35 -7.59 3.68
C PRO A 181 17.94 -6.44 2.76
N ARG A 182 17.63 -6.74 1.49
CA ARG A 182 17.12 -5.76 0.53
C ARG A 182 15.60 -5.67 0.64
N LEU A 183 15.10 -4.55 1.18
CA LEU A 183 13.67 -4.36 1.43
C LEU A 183 12.86 -4.01 0.18
N ASP A 184 13.52 -3.50 -0.82
CA ASP A 184 12.96 -2.94 -2.06
C ASP A 184 13.33 -3.76 -3.30
N ASP A 185 14.15 -4.80 -3.14
CA ASP A 185 14.58 -5.64 -4.24
C ASP A 185 14.61 -7.12 -3.84
N PHE A 186 13.59 -7.84 -4.24
CA PHE A 186 13.43 -9.29 -4.12
C PHE A 186 13.76 -10.00 -5.45
N GLY A 187 14.21 -9.23 -6.45
CA GLY A 187 14.65 -9.74 -7.75
C GLY A 187 16.07 -10.32 -7.74
N ALA A 188 16.57 -10.59 -8.93
CA ALA A 188 17.88 -11.26 -9.11
C ALA A 188 19.07 -10.43 -8.59
N GLN A 189 18.93 -9.11 -8.43
CA GLN A 189 19.96 -8.23 -7.86
C GLN A 189 19.81 -8.03 -6.35
N GLY A 190 18.74 -8.55 -5.76
CA GLY A 190 18.51 -8.56 -4.33
C GLY A 190 19.42 -9.56 -3.60
N GLN A 191 19.14 -9.74 -2.33
CA GLN A 191 19.83 -10.74 -1.50
C GLN A 191 18.80 -11.79 -1.05
N ALA A 192 19.18 -13.06 -1.18
CA ALA A 192 18.33 -14.15 -0.71
C ALA A 192 18.00 -13.99 0.78
N PRO A 193 16.79 -14.34 1.20
CA PRO A 193 16.43 -14.34 2.60
C PRO A 193 17.26 -15.34 3.39
N THR A 194 17.66 -14.96 4.60
CA THR A 194 18.43 -15.85 5.50
C THR A 194 17.61 -17.03 6.02
N HIS A 195 16.30 -16.84 6.13
CA HIS A 195 15.33 -17.82 6.60
C HIS A 195 14.12 -17.84 5.66
N PRO A 196 14.23 -18.47 4.47
CA PRO A 196 13.18 -18.43 3.46
C PRO A 196 11.88 -19.06 3.96
N GLU A 197 11.94 -20.20 4.65
CA GLU A 197 10.73 -20.86 5.17
C GLU A 197 10.02 -20.03 6.24
N LEU A 198 10.75 -19.28 7.05
CA LEU A 198 10.18 -18.37 8.04
C LEU A 198 9.46 -17.20 7.36
N LEU A 199 10.10 -16.63 6.32
CA LEU A 199 9.49 -15.54 5.56
C LEU A 199 8.19 -16.01 4.90
N ASP A 200 8.20 -17.19 4.30
CA ASP A 200 7.04 -17.79 3.65
C ASP A 200 5.92 -18.12 4.65
N TYR A 201 6.28 -18.73 5.77
CA TYR A 201 5.32 -19.01 6.84
C TYR A 201 4.62 -17.74 7.35
N LEU A 202 5.39 -16.70 7.63
CA LEU A 202 4.84 -15.43 8.11
C LEU A 202 3.98 -14.74 7.03
N ALA A 203 4.38 -14.82 5.77
CA ALA A 203 3.64 -14.24 4.64
C ALA A 203 2.28 -14.93 4.45
N VAL A 204 2.24 -16.26 4.45
CA VAL A 204 1.00 -17.04 4.33
C VAL A 204 0.10 -16.76 5.54
N ARG A 205 0.65 -16.84 6.76
CA ARG A 205 -0.10 -16.54 7.98
C ARG A 205 -0.73 -15.13 7.95
N PHE A 206 0.00 -14.15 7.43
CA PHE A 206 -0.49 -12.78 7.32
C PHE A 206 -1.68 -12.65 6.35
N ILE A 207 -1.61 -13.31 5.20
CA ILE A 207 -2.73 -13.38 4.25
C ILE A 207 -3.94 -14.07 4.89
N ASP A 208 -3.74 -15.24 5.51
CA ASP A 208 -4.81 -16.04 6.10
C ASP A 208 -5.51 -15.36 7.29
N SER A 209 -4.79 -14.48 8.00
CA SER A 209 -5.36 -13.65 9.06
C SER A 209 -6.22 -12.48 8.54
N GLY A 210 -6.38 -12.31 7.24
CA GLY A 210 -7.04 -11.16 6.63
C GLY A 210 -6.21 -9.88 6.69
N TRP A 211 -4.89 -10.00 6.58
CA TRP A 211 -3.93 -8.87 6.62
C TRP A 211 -3.91 -8.17 8.00
N ASP A 212 -4.04 -8.92 9.09
CA ASP A 212 -4.01 -8.40 10.46
C ASP A 212 -2.60 -8.00 10.87
N VAL A 213 -2.26 -6.73 10.69
CA VAL A 213 -0.95 -6.15 11.03
C VAL A 213 -0.67 -6.24 12.53
N LYS A 214 -1.67 -5.95 13.38
CA LYS A 214 -1.49 -6.01 14.84
C LYS A 214 -1.28 -7.43 15.32
N GLY A 215 -2.01 -8.38 14.76
CA GLY A 215 -1.84 -9.81 15.01
C GLY A 215 -0.46 -10.31 14.59
N LEU A 216 0.04 -9.88 13.43
CA LEU A 216 1.39 -10.20 12.97
C LEU A 216 2.47 -9.68 13.93
N ILE A 217 2.39 -8.39 14.31
CA ILE A 217 3.33 -7.78 15.27
C ILE A 217 3.29 -8.53 16.59
N LYS A 218 2.10 -8.76 17.15
CA LYS A 218 1.92 -9.51 18.40
C LYS A 218 2.54 -10.90 18.31
N PHE A 219 2.34 -11.61 17.21
CA PHE A 219 2.91 -12.93 17.00
C PHE A 219 4.44 -12.91 17.03
N ILE A 220 5.05 -11.95 16.32
CA ILE A 220 6.52 -11.82 16.25
C ILE A 220 7.10 -11.44 17.60
N VAL A 221 6.56 -10.42 18.29
CA VAL A 221 7.13 -9.95 19.59
C VAL A 221 6.91 -10.95 20.73
N SER A 222 5.93 -11.86 20.59
CA SER A 222 5.72 -12.95 21.56
C SER A 222 6.61 -14.16 21.32
N SER A 223 7.39 -14.18 20.24
CA SER A 223 8.29 -15.29 19.90
C SER A 223 9.55 -15.30 20.79
N HIS A 224 10.11 -16.51 20.99
CA HIS A 224 11.40 -16.64 21.67
C HIS A 224 12.51 -15.88 20.94
N ALA A 225 12.46 -15.82 19.62
CA ALA A 225 13.45 -15.09 18.81
C ALA A 225 13.49 -13.60 19.16
N TYR A 226 12.33 -12.98 19.39
CA TYR A 226 12.26 -11.57 19.77
C TYR A 226 12.64 -11.34 21.24
N GLN A 227 12.30 -12.27 22.10
CA GLN A 227 12.50 -12.16 23.56
C GLN A 227 13.92 -12.60 24.01
N GLN A 228 14.81 -12.87 23.09
CA GLN A 228 16.20 -13.23 23.40
C GLN A 228 16.95 -12.05 24.04
N SER A 229 17.98 -12.40 24.83
CA SER A 229 18.95 -11.42 25.33
C SER A 229 19.73 -10.78 24.17
N SER A 230 20.09 -9.53 24.31
CA SER A 230 20.99 -8.81 23.40
C SER A 230 22.48 -8.95 23.78
N LEU A 231 22.80 -9.75 24.81
CA LEU A 231 24.19 -10.02 25.20
C LEU A 231 24.88 -10.88 24.14
N VAL A 232 26.08 -10.46 23.79
CA VAL A 232 26.92 -11.19 22.83
C VAL A 232 27.78 -12.18 23.61
N THR A 233 27.68 -13.46 23.24
CA THR A 233 28.58 -14.51 23.74
C THR A 233 29.75 -14.70 22.78
N GLU A 234 30.90 -15.17 23.26
CA GLU A 234 32.11 -15.42 22.42
C GLU A 234 31.81 -16.28 21.20
N PRO A 235 31.09 -17.42 21.29
CA PRO A 235 30.75 -18.20 20.10
C PRO A 235 29.89 -17.39 19.10
N ALA A 236 28.95 -16.62 19.56
CA ALA A 236 28.10 -15.82 18.71
C ALA A 236 28.85 -14.62 18.06
N ALA A 237 29.84 -14.06 18.79
CA ALA A 237 30.68 -12.96 18.27
C ALA A 237 31.57 -13.43 17.09
N SER A 238 32.07 -14.65 17.15
CA SER A 238 32.94 -15.20 16.12
C SER A 238 32.20 -15.81 14.94
N LEU A 239 31.05 -16.47 15.17
CA LEU A 239 30.30 -17.20 14.14
C LEU A 239 29.32 -16.28 13.38
N ASP A 240 28.69 -15.33 14.07
CA ASP A 240 27.70 -14.40 13.48
C ASP A 240 27.84 -13.01 14.11
N PRO A 241 28.94 -12.30 13.82
CA PRO A 241 29.21 -10.98 14.41
C PRO A 241 28.10 -9.97 14.10
N GLU A 242 27.52 -10.01 12.91
CA GLU A 242 26.47 -9.10 12.45
C GLU A 242 25.06 -9.55 12.82
N ASN A 243 24.92 -10.67 13.54
CA ASN A 243 23.62 -11.24 13.91
C ASN A 243 22.69 -11.47 12.71
N VAL A 244 23.23 -11.99 11.62
CA VAL A 244 22.51 -12.25 10.37
C VAL A 244 21.44 -13.34 10.56
N TYR A 245 21.72 -14.29 11.46
CA TYR A 245 20.82 -15.42 11.75
C TYR A 245 19.91 -15.20 12.96
N PHE A 246 19.86 -13.98 13.51
CA PHE A 246 18.99 -13.64 14.64
C PHE A 246 19.19 -14.52 15.88
N ALA A 247 20.43 -14.94 16.15
CA ALA A 247 20.78 -15.77 17.29
C ALA A 247 20.70 -15.04 18.64
N ARG A 248 20.53 -13.73 18.63
CA ARG A 248 20.34 -12.85 19.78
C ARG A 248 19.43 -11.68 19.40
N GLN A 249 18.90 -10.94 20.38
CA GLN A 249 18.21 -9.69 20.06
C GLN A 249 19.21 -8.66 19.54
N SER A 250 18.86 -8.00 18.45
CA SER A 250 19.70 -6.99 17.82
C SER A 250 19.74 -5.70 18.62
N ARG A 251 20.81 -4.94 18.47
CA ARG A 251 20.94 -3.59 19.01
C ARG A 251 21.01 -2.61 17.86
N TRP A 252 20.02 -1.77 17.70
CA TRP A 252 20.00 -0.72 16.70
C TRP A 252 19.38 0.55 17.27
N ARG A 253 19.65 1.67 16.64
CA ARG A 253 19.02 2.95 16.99
C ARG A 253 17.61 2.95 16.45
N LEU A 254 16.62 3.23 17.30
CA LEU A 254 15.24 3.44 16.86
C LEU A 254 15.12 4.74 16.05
N ASP A 255 14.21 4.73 15.09
CA ASP A 255 13.84 5.94 14.35
C ASP A 255 13.23 6.99 15.31
N ALA A 256 13.39 8.27 14.98
CA ALA A 256 13.03 9.37 15.88
C ALA A 256 11.53 9.38 16.23
N GLU A 257 10.69 8.94 15.31
CA GLU A 257 9.25 8.82 15.48
C GLU A 257 8.89 7.83 16.59
N PHE A 258 9.55 6.66 16.63
CA PHE A 258 9.34 5.68 17.70
C PHE A 258 9.80 6.18 19.07
N ILE A 259 10.91 6.92 19.12
CA ILE A 259 11.40 7.53 20.36
C ILE A 259 10.39 8.57 20.86
N ARG A 260 9.91 9.45 19.97
CA ARG A 260 8.90 10.45 20.28
C ARG A 260 7.61 9.82 20.79
N ASP A 261 7.08 8.86 20.05
CA ASP A 261 5.79 8.24 20.38
C ASP A 261 5.88 7.41 21.67
N THR A 262 7.02 6.77 21.94
CA THR A 262 7.28 6.10 23.23
C THR A 262 7.28 7.11 24.39
N ALA A 263 7.91 8.27 24.21
CA ALA A 263 7.91 9.33 25.21
C ALA A 263 6.51 9.88 25.48
N LEU A 264 5.73 10.12 24.41
CA LEU A 264 4.34 10.57 24.51
C LEU A 264 3.44 9.52 25.15
N PHE A 265 3.60 8.25 24.81
CA PHE A 265 2.85 7.13 25.38
C PHE A 265 3.10 7.02 26.90
N THR A 266 4.37 6.99 27.31
CA THR A 266 4.75 6.87 28.73
C THR A 266 4.32 8.07 29.56
N SER A 267 4.26 9.26 28.98
CA SER A 267 3.77 10.48 29.65
C SER A 267 2.24 10.63 29.62
N GLY A 268 1.51 9.74 28.93
CA GLY A 268 0.06 9.84 28.73
C GLY A 268 -0.38 10.96 27.80
N LEU A 269 0.53 11.49 26.98
CA LEU A 269 0.28 12.58 26.03
C LEU A 269 0.10 12.09 24.57
N LEU A 270 0.21 10.79 24.33
CA LEU A 270 -0.09 10.21 23.03
C LEU A 270 -1.61 10.13 22.85
N ASP A 271 -2.14 10.89 21.88
CA ASP A 271 -3.55 10.95 21.53
C ASP A 271 -3.87 10.01 20.35
#